data_641b6a5dd9964b75a4a880bf8a7c3a7f
#
_entry.id   641b6a5dd9964b75a4a880bf8a7c3a7f
#
_cell.length_a   1.000
_cell.length_b   1.000
_cell.length_c   1.000
_cell.angle_alpha   90.00
_cell.angle_beta   90.00
_cell.angle_gamma   90.00
#
_symmetry.space_group_name_H-M   'P 1'
#
loop_
_entity.id
_entity.type
_entity.pdbx_description
1 polymer ?
#
loop_
_entity_poly.entity_id
_entity_poly.type
_entity_poly.pdbx_seq_one_letter_code
_entity_poly.pdbx_strand_id
1 'polypeptide(L)'
;MGTSSGTDQLDSEIFEAMGELVEGVIGKVEQLGQAFGVPGFCVKALQALTSPMAMRDLGKLMHCDPSFVTAIADLLEKRGLARREASTVDRRIKNLVLTAAGQALREQVQQEFIARMPWRNLNDEERVCLLALTRKMIRAESSAETGSTTTPPTTGGQRAGEVSETLVTAQPGG
;
A
#
# COMPACT_ATOMS: atom_id res chain seq x y z
N MET A 1 34.03 -11.57 21.44
CA MET A 1 33.82 -10.32 20.69
C MET A 1 34.14 -10.60 19.23
N GLY A 2 33.18 -10.78 18.34
CA GLY A 2 33.51 -10.98 16.93
C GLY A 2 32.46 -11.62 16.01
N THR A 3 31.21 -11.80 16.44
CA THR A 3 30.18 -12.40 15.56
C THR A 3 29.13 -11.38 15.08
N SER A 4 29.09 -10.17 15.63
CA SER A 4 28.11 -9.12 15.24
C SER A 4 28.41 -8.54 13.85
N SER A 5 29.64 -8.32 13.50
CA SER A 5 30.04 -7.61 12.27
C SER A 5 29.63 -8.31 10.97
N GLY A 6 29.63 -9.65 10.93
CA GLY A 6 29.29 -10.41 9.71
C GLY A 6 27.77 -10.48 9.46
N THR A 7 26.99 -10.54 10.53
CA THR A 7 25.51 -10.54 10.43
C THR A 7 25.01 -9.16 10.02
N ASP A 8 25.54 -8.10 10.61
CA ASP A 8 25.18 -6.72 10.30
C ASP A 8 25.50 -6.37 8.82
N GLN A 9 26.60 -6.90 8.30
CA GLN A 9 26.96 -6.72 6.89
C GLN A 9 26.01 -7.43 5.95
N LEU A 10 25.65 -8.70 6.25
CA LEU A 10 24.70 -9.46 5.45
C LEU A 10 23.30 -8.81 5.44
N ASP A 11 22.85 -8.31 6.59
CA ASP A 11 21.57 -7.61 6.69
C ASP A 11 21.55 -6.32 5.85
N SER A 12 22.68 -5.59 5.83
CA SER A 12 22.84 -4.41 4.97
C SER A 12 22.78 -4.77 3.48
N GLU A 13 23.48 -5.82 3.07
CA GLU A 13 23.48 -6.30 1.69
C GLU A 13 22.07 -6.77 1.25
N ILE A 14 21.34 -7.45 2.15
CA ILE A 14 19.94 -7.85 1.89
C ILE A 14 19.06 -6.61 1.73
N PHE A 15 19.20 -5.61 2.60
CA PHE A 15 18.41 -4.38 2.54
C PHE A 15 18.64 -3.62 1.23
N GLU A 16 19.90 -3.46 0.82
CA GLU A 16 20.24 -2.80 -0.45
C GLU A 16 19.69 -3.57 -1.65
N ALA A 17 19.91 -4.89 -1.71
CA ALA A 17 19.42 -5.73 -2.81
C ALA A 17 17.88 -5.73 -2.90
N MET A 18 17.19 -5.73 -1.76
CA MET A 18 15.73 -5.62 -1.74
C MET A 18 15.26 -4.24 -2.19
N GLY A 19 15.96 -3.18 -1.83
CA GLY A 19 15.67 -1.81 -2.30
C GLY A 19 15.75 -1.72 -3.82
N GLU A 20 16.84 -2.17 -4.42
CA GLU A 20 17.03 -2.21 -5.88
C GLU A 20 15.94 -3.06 -6.58
N LEU A 21 15.60 -4.22 -5.99
CA LEU A 21 14.55 -5.08 -6.52
C LEU A 21 13.19 -4.37 -6.51
N VAL A 22 12.84 -3.70 -5.42
CA VAL A 22 11.56 -2.97 -5.28
C VAL A 22 11.49 -1.83 -6.29
N GLU A 23 12.54 -1.02 -6.40
CA GLU A 23 12.61 0.06 -7.38
C GLU A 23 12.46 -0.47 -8.82
N GLY A 24 13.15 -1.55 -9.14
CA GLY A 24 13.05 -2.21 -10.44
C GLY A 24 11.65 -2.72 -10.75
N VAL A 25 10.93 -3.26 -9.76
CA VAL A 25 9.53 -3.72 -9.90
C VAL A 25 8.60 -2.52 -10.08
N ILE A 26 8.77 -1.44 -9.30
CA ILE A 26 7.97 -0.21 -9.43
C ILE A 26 8.14 0.38 -10.84
N GLY A 27 9.38 0.49 -11.33
CA GLY A 27 9.65 0.98 -12.69
C GLY A 27 8.97 0.13 -13.76
N LYS A 28 8.92 -1.19 -13.60
CA LYS A 28 8.20 -2.09 -14.53
C LYS A 28 6.69 -1.88 -14.49
N VAL A 29 6.12 -1.63 -13.30
CA VAL A 29 4.69 -1.31 -13.14
C VAL A 29 4.33 -0.01 -13.85
N GLU A 30 5.18 1.03 -13.73
CA GLU A 30 4.96 2.30 -14.42
C GLU A 30 5.08 2.16 -15.95
N GLN A 31 6.08 1.45 -16.44
CA GLN A 31 6.22 1.16 -17.87
C GLN A 31 5.02 0.38 -18.43
N LEU A 32 4.53 -0.58 -17.65
CA LEU A 32 3.34 -1.35 -17.99
C LEU A 32 2.10 -0.46 -18.04
N GLY A 33 1.95 0.41 -17.06
CA GLY A 33 0.87 1.41 -17.04
C GLY A 33 0.89 2.29 -18.28
N GLN A 34 2.07 2.79 -18.67
CA GLN A 34 2.24 3.59 -19.90
C GLN A 34 1.86 2.81 -21.14
N ALA A 35 2.28 1.54 -21.27
CA ALA A 35 1.95 0.69 -22.41
C ALA A 35 0.44 0.46 -22.59
N PHE A 36 -0.31 0.40 -21.49
CA PHE A 36 -1.77 0.25 -21.49
C PHE A 36 -2.53 1.58 -21.33
N GLY A 37 -1.82 2.71 -21.35
CA GLY A 37 -2.39 4.04 -21.24
C GLY A 37 -3.05 4.34 -19.88
N VAL A 38 -2.64 3.66 -18.80
CA VAL A 38 -3.10 3.90 -17.42
C VAL A 38 -1.91 4.18 -16.51
N PRO A 39 -2.06 5.02 -15.47
CA PRO A 39 -1.00 5.18 -14.46
C PRO A 39 -0.67 3.87 -13.74
N GLY A 40 0.59 3.70 -13.29
CA GLY A 40 1.05 2.50 -12.60
C GLY A 40 0.23 2.14 -11.34
N PHE A 41 -0.26 3.14 -10.61
CA PHE A 41 -1.16 2.89 -9.48
C PHE A 41 -2.52 2.27 -9.89
N CYS A 42 -3.01 2.58 -11.10
CA CYS A 42 -4.19 1.91 -11.66
C CYS A 42 -3.91 0.45 -12.03
N VAL A 43 -2.68 0.14 -12.49
CA VAL A 43 -2.24 -1.24 -12.71
C VAL A 43 -2.32 -2.04 -11.41
N LYS A 44 -1.82 -1.49 -10.30
CA LYS A 44 -1.93 -2.11 -8.96
C LYS A 44 -3.38 -2.32 -8.54
N ALA A 45 -4.24 -1.32 -8.73
CA ALA A 45 -5.65 -1.41 -8.41
C ALA A 45 -6.40 -2.47 -9.25
N LEU A 46 -6.13 -2.53 -10.56
CA LEU A 46 -6.67 -3.56 -11.46
C LEU A 46 -6.29 -4.97 -10.99
N GLN A 47 -5.04 -5.18 -10.57
CA GLN A 47 -4.57 -6.47 -10.05
C GLN A 47 -5.22 -6.83 -8.71
N ALA A 48 -5.47 -5.85 -7.85
CA ALA A 48 -6.12 -6.02 -6.56
C ALA A 48 -7.61 -6.41 -6.68
N LEU A 49 -8.30 -5.88 -7.71
CA LEU A 49 -9.74 -6.06 -7.92
C LEU A 49 -10.07 -7.42 -8.57
N THR A 50 -9.84 -8.50 -7.84
CA THR A 50 -10.20 -9.87 -8.28
C THR A 50 -11.70 -10.18 -8.11
N SER A 51 -12.40 -9.41 -7.29
CA SER A 51 -13.84 -9.48 -7.00
C SER A 51 -14.34 -8.10 -6.58
N PRO A 52 -15.67 -7.88 -6.47
CA PRO A 52 -16.21 -6.64 -5.91
C PRO A 52 -15.56 -6.33 -4.55
N MET A 53 -14.95 -5.16 -4.42
CA MET A 53 -14.18 -4.79 -3.22
C MET A 53 -14.62 -3.42 -2.70
N ALA A 54 -14.83 -3.32 -1.39
CA ALA A 54 -15.16 -2.04 -0.76
C ALA A 54 -13.97 -1.06 -0.89
N MET A 55 -14.28 0.21 -1.15
CA MET A 55 -13.27 1.27 -1.32
C MET A 55 -12.28 1.31 -0.15
N ARG A 56 -12.78 1.13 1.08
CA ARG A 56 -11.95 1.06 2.29
C ARG A 56 -10.96 -0.09 2.26
N ASP A 57 -11.40 -1.27 1.78
CA ASP A 57 -10.55 -2.46 1.78
C ASP A 57 -9.51 -2.40 0.66
N LEU A 58 -9.86 -1.78 -0.47
CA LEU A 58 -8.89 -1.45 -1.52
C LEU A 58 -7.80 -0.50 -0.99
N GLY A 59 -8.17 0.52 -0.19
CA GLY A 59 -7.21 1.44 0.45
C GLY A 59 -6.24 0.73 1.37
N LYS A 60 -6.74 -0.19 2.22
CA LYS A 60 -5.91 -1.02 3.09
C LYS A 60 -4.93 -1.88 2.28
N LEU A 61 -5.43 -2.57 1.23
CA LEU A 61 -4.62 -3.44 0.39
C LEU A 61 -3.54 -2.68 -0.37
N MET A 62 -3.84 -1.46 -0.80
CA MET A 62 -2.91 -0.61 -1.53
C MET A 62 -2.03 0.25 -0.62
N HIS A 63 -2.25 0.24 0.70
CA HIS A 63 -1.59 1.09 1.69
C HIS A 63 -1.68 2.58 1.32
N CYS A 64 -2.87 3.06 0.99
CA CYS A 64 -3.09 4.43 0.56
C CYS A 64 -4.32 5.08 1.20
N ASP A 65 -4.34 6.42 1.19
CA ASP A 65 -5.40 7.22 1.75
C ASP A 65 -6.76 7.04 1.03
N PRO A 66 -7.89 7.23 1.73
CA PRO A 66 -9.22 7.18 1.12
C PRO A 66 -9.43 8.15 -0.05
N SER A 67 -8.79 9.33 0.00
CA SER A 67 -8.82 10.33 -1.09
C SER A 67 -8.14 9.80 -2.34
N PHE A 68 -6.99 9.12 -2.19
CA PHE A 68 -6.28 8.52 -3.31
C PHE A 68 -7.04 7.34 -3.91
N VAL A 69 -7.67 6.50 -3.08
CA VAL A 69 -8.57 5.42 -3.55
C VAL A 69 -9.72 5.99 -4.38
N THR A 70 -10.30 7.11 -3.92
CA THR A 70 -11.36 7.79 -4.65
C THR A 70 -10.88 8.26 -6.02
N ALA A 71 -9.71 8.89 -6.09
CA ALA A 71 -9.11 9.34 -7.37
C ALA A 71 -8.82 8.15 -8.32
N ILE A 72 -8.34 7.02 -7.81
CA ILE A 72 -8.16 5.78 -8.59
C ILE A 72 -9.48 5.31 -9.16
N ALA A 73 -10.52 5.22 -8.31
CA ALA A 73 -11.83 4.76 -8.73
C ALA A 73 -12.45 5.68 -9.79
N ASP A 74 -12.36 7.00 -9.60
CA ASP A 74 -12.84 8.00 -10.57
C ASP A 74 -12.13 7.85 -11.92
N LEU A 75 -10.83 7.62 -11.90
CA LEU A 75 -10.07 7.43 -13.13
C LEU A 75 -10.44 6.13 -13.84
N LEU A 76 -10.61 5.04 -13.11
CA LEU A 76 -11.04 3.75 -13.67
C LEU A 76 -12.48 3.83 -14.23
N GLU A 77 -13.40 4.51 -13.53
CA GLU A 77 -14.76 4.75 -14.02
C GLU A 77 -14.76 5.64 -15.26
N LYS A 78 -14.02 6.73 -15.27
CA LYS A 78 -13.88 7.62 -16.44
C LYS A 78 -13.40 6.88 -17.69
N ARG A 79 -12.61 5.83 -17.50
CA ARG A 79 -12.09 4.98 -18.59
C ARG A 79 -12.97 3.78 -18.90
N GLY A 80 -14.09 3.62 -18.22
CA GLY A 80 -14.99 2.48 -18.39
C GLY A 80 -14.41 1.14 -17.92
N LEU A 81 -13.36 1.15 -17.10
CA LEU A 81 -12.65 -0.04 -16.61
C LEU A 81 -13.26 -0.57 -15.31
N ALA A 82 -13.89 0.28 -14.53
CA ALA A 82 -14.58 -0.09 -13.30
C ALA A 82 -15.88 0.69 -13.15
N ARG A 83 -16.71 0.28 -12.18
CA ARG A 83 -17.91 1.00 -11.75
C ARG A 83 -18.10 0.84 -10.24
N ARG A 84 -18.74 1.82 -9.62
CA ARG A 84 -19.15 1.73 -8.22
C ARG A 84 -20.53 1.10 -8.14
N GLU A 85 -20.67 0.09 -7.30
CA GLU A 85 -21.94 -0.57 -7.00
C GLU A 85 -22.22 -0.56 -5.50
N ALA A 86 -23.50 -0.51 -5.12
CA ALA A 86 -23.86 -0.74 -3.73
C ALA A 86 -23.58 -2.21 -3.37
N SER A 87 -23.00 -2.43 -2.20
CA SER A 87 -22.78 -3.80 -1.69
C SER A 87 -24.14 -4.51 -1.52
N THR A 88 -24.18 -5.78 -1.84
CA THR A 88 -25.36 -6.64 -1.64
C THR A 88 -25.61 -6.93 -0.16
N VAL A 89 -24.60 -6.80 0.69
CA VAL A 89 -24.68 -7.05 2.14
C VAL A 89 -25.09 -5.79 2.90
N ASP A 90 -24.50 -4.64 2.56
CA ASP A 90 -24.85 -3.33 3.13
C ASP A 90 -24.82 -2.27 2.04
N ARG A 91 -25.97 -1.75 1.67
CA ARG A 91 -26.13 -0.74 0.61
C ARG A 91 -25.43 0.59 0.89
N ARG A 92 -25.01 0.85 2.14
CA ARG A 92 -24.22 2.03 2.51
C ARG A 92 -22.78 1.91 2.05
N ILE A 93 -22.32 0.67 1.83
CA ILE A 93 -20.97 0.39 1.35
C ILE A 93 -20.96 0.42 -0.16
N LYS A 94 -20.04 1.18 -0.74
CA LYS A 94 -19.77 1.20 -2.19
C LYS A 94 -18.59 0.29 -2.50
N ASN A 95 -18.84 -0.71 -3.34
CA ASN A 95 -17.82 -1.57 -3.90
C ASN A 95 -17.36 -1.02 -5.25
N LEU A 96 -16.09 -1.13 -5.52
CA LEU A 96 -15.52 -0.97 -6.86
C LEU A 96 -15.51 -2.33 -7.55
N VAL A 97 -16.03 -2.38 -8.77
CA VAL A 97 -16.19 -3.61 -9.55
C VAL A 97 -15.62 -3.37 -10.93
N LEU A 98 -14.82 -4.29 -11.44
CA LEU A 98 -14.33 -4.21 -12.81
C LEU A 98 -15.45 -4.46 -13.82
N THR A 99 -15.46 -3.70 -14.89
CA THR A 99 -16.28 -3.98 -16.09
C THR A 99 -15.65 -5.13 -16.89
N ALA A 100 -16.33 -5.61 -17.93
CA ALA A 100 -15.75 -6.59 -18.84
C ALA A 100 -14.45 -6.06 -19.48
N ALA A 101 -14.40 -4.76 -19.84
CA ALA A 101 -13.20 -4.11 -20.34
C ALA A 101 -12.10 -4.05 -19.29
N GLY A 102 -12.44 -3.75 -18.03
CA GLY A 102 -11.49 -3.75 -16.92
C GLY A 102 -10.93 -5.14 -16.62
N GLN A 103 -11.75 -6.18 -16.70
CA GLN A 103 -11.31 -7.56 -16.54
C GLN A 103 -10.36 -7.99 -17.66
N ALA A 104 -10.70 -7.71 -18.92
CA ALA A 104 -9.83 -7.99 -20.05
C ALA A 104 -8.48 -7.27 -19.93
N LEU A 105 -8.49 -5.99 -19.56
CA LEU A 105 -7.26 -5.23 -19.31
C LEU A 105 -6.44 -5.82 -18.16
N ARG A 106 -7.09 -6.22 -17.06
CA ARG A 106 -6.41 -6.87 -15.93
C ARG A 106 -5.68 -8.14 -16.35
N GLU A 107 -6.32 -8.98 -17.16
CA GLU A 107 -5.73 -10.22 -17.66
C GLU A 107 -4.52 -9.95 -18.55
N GLN A 108 -4.60 -9.00 -19.48
CA GLN A 108 -3.48 -8.59 -20.33
C GLN A 108 -2.32 -8.04 -19.49
N VAL A 109 -2.63 -7.13 -18.58
CA VAL A 109 -1.65 -6.57 -17.64
C VAL A 109 -0.98 -7.66 -16.80
N GLN A 110 -1.75 -8.63 -16.31
CA GLN A 110 -1.21 -9.72 -15.51
C GLN A 110 -0.23 -10.61 -16.28
N GLN A 111 -0.56 -10.94 -17.52
CA GLN A 111 0.31 -11.73 -18.39
C GLN A 111 1.63 -10.99 -18.66
N GLU A 112 1.55 -9.74 -19.06
CA GLU A 112 2.73 -8.89 -19.31
C GLU A 112 3.55 -8.64 -18.03
N PHE A 113 2.88 -8.43 -16.90
CA PHE A 113 3.53 -8.25 -15.62
C PHE A 113 4.36 -9.47 -15.23
N ILE A 114 3.75 -10.67 -15.26
CA ILE A 114 4.44 -11.91 -14.94
C ILE A 114 5.62 -12.15 -15.89
N ALA A 115 5.46 -11.86 -17.19
CA ALA A 115 6.52 -12.06 -18.18
C ALA A 115 7.75 -11.19 -17.94
N ARG A 116 7.58 -10.00 -17.34
CA ARG A 116 8.65 -9.01 -17.14
C ARG A 116 9.29 -9.03 -15.76
N MET A 117 8.80 -9.87 -14.86
CA MET A 117 9.29 -9.90 -13.48
C MET A 117 10.67 -10.55 -13.36
N PRO A 118 11.54 -10.00 -12.47
CA PRO A 118 12.93 -10.47 -12.36
C PRO A 118 13.04 -11.95 -11.97
N TRP A 119 12.10 -12.48 -11.20
CA TRP A 119 12.10 -13.90 -10.84
C TRP A 119 11.87 -14.86 -12.03
N ARG A 120 11.56 -14.35 -13.21
CA ARG A 120 11.54 -15.17 -14.44
C ARG A 120 12.92 -15.66 -14.86
N ASN A 121 13.98 -15.02 -14.39
CA ASN A 121 15.37 -15.41 -14.63
C ASN A 121 15.82 -16.56 -13.69
N LEU A 122 14.99 -16.91 -12.70
CA LEU A 122 15.23 -18.01 -11.77
C LEU A 122 14.67 -19.32 -12.33
N ASN A 123 15.32 -20.44 -12.02
CA ASN A 123 14.76 -21.76 -12.26
C ASN A 123 13.60 -22.08 -11.28
N ASP A 124 12.93 -23.19 -11.44
CA ASP A 124 11.74 -23.51 -10.65
C ASP A 124 12.05 -23.77 -9.17
N GLU A 125 13.19 -24.37 -8.84
CA GLU A 125 13.62 -24.60 -7.45
C GLU A 125 13.93 -23.27 -6.76
N GLU A 126 14.63 -22.37 -7.44
CA GLU A 126 14.95 -21.02 -6.93
C GLU A 126 13.67 -20.19 -6.72
N ARG A 127 12.67 -20.31 -7.60
CA ARG A 127 11.37 -19.64 -7.43
C ARG A 127 10.62 -20.17 -6.21
N VAL A 128 10.64 -21.47 -6.00
CA VAL A 128 10.02 -22.10 -4.82
C VAL A 128 10.72 -21.61 -3.55
N CYS A 129 12.05 -21.56 -3.54
CA CYS A 129 12.83 -21.04 -2.43
C CYS A 129 12.52 -19.56 -2.15
N LEU A 130 12.54 -18.72 -3.18
CA LEU A 130 12.19 -17.31 -3.08
C LEU A 130 10.79 -17.10 -2.48
N LEU A 131 9.79 -17.85 -2.98
CA LEU A 131 8.43 -17.79 -2.46
C LEU A 131 8.35 -18.19 -0.98
N ALA A 132 9.08 -19.24 -0.58
CA ALA A 132 9.10 -19.72 0.80
C ALA A 132 9.71 -18.65 1.74
N LEU A 133 10.85 -18.06 1.36
CA LEU A 133 11.54 -17.02 2.13
C LEU A 133 10.68 -15.76 2.23
N THR A 134 10.11 -15.29 1.14
CA THR A 134 9.22 -14.12 1.12
C THR A 134 8.01 -14.33 2.02
N ARG A 135 7.36 -15.49 1.96
CA ARG A 135 6.22 -15.82 2.84
C ARG A 135 6.63 -15.90 4.32
N LYS A 136 7.85 -16.36 4.62
CA LYS A 136 8.37 -16.40 5.99
C LYS A 136 8.55 -14.99 6.54
N MET A 137 9.12 -14.08 5.77
CA MET A 137 9.28 -12.66 6.16
C MET A 137 7.93 -11.99 6.42
N ILE A 138 6.97 -12.10 5.49
CA ILE A 138 5.64 -11.51 5.63
C ILE A 138 4.92 -12.00 6.90
N ARG A 139 5.01 -13.30 7.22
CA ARG A 139 4.39 -13.84 8.43
C ARG A 139 5.04 -13.35 9.71
N ALA A 140 6.34 -13.13 9.73
CA ALA A 140 7.05 -12.59 10.88
C ALA A 140 6.59 -11.16 11.21
N GLU A 141 6.42 -10.31 10.20
CA GLU A 141 5.89 -8.94 10.38
C GLU A 141 4.46 -8.94 10.92
N SER A 142 3.57 -9.75 10.35
CA SER A 142 2.17 -9.85 10.81
C SER A 142 2.05 -10.30 12.27
N SER A 143 2.99 -11.11 12.76
CA SER A 143 3.04 -11.56 14.15
C SER A 143 3.58 -10.48 15.09
N ALA A 144 4.48 -9.63 14.62
CA ALA A 144 5.05 -8.52 15.40
C ALA A 144 4.02 -7.39 15.62
N GLU A 145 3.21 -7.08 14.62
CA GLU A 145 2.15 -6.05 14.72
C GLU A 145 1.04 -6.45 15.70
N THR A 146 0.71 -7.74 15.78
CA THR A 146 -0.34 -8.24 16.71
C THR A 146 0.12 -8.23 18.19
N GLY A 147 1.43 -8.23 18.44
CA GLY A 147 2.02 -8.23 19.79
C GLY A 147 2.25 -6.82 20.39
N SER A 148 2.11 -5.74 19.63
CA SER A 148 2.46 -4.38 20.04
C SER A 148 1.24 -3.53 20.44
N THR A 149 0.26 -4.12 21.13
CA THR A 149 -0.76 -3.33 21.85
C THR A 149 -0.23 -2.97 23.24
N THR A 150 0.81 -2.15 23.30
CA THR A 150 1.23 -1.54 24.55
C THR A 150 0.40 -0.28 24.75
N THR A 151 -0.52 -0.34 25.70
CA THR A 151 -1.26 0.77 26.29
C THR A 151 -0.32 1.92 26.61
N PRO A 152 -0.59 3.18 26.19
CA PRO A 152 0.20 4.31 26.63
C PRO A 152 0.04 4.48 28.15
N PRO A 153 1.09 4.82 28.91
CA PRO A 153 0.98 5.03 30.34
C PRO A 153 0.08 6.24 30.62
N THR A 154 -0.98 5.97 31.36
CA THR A 154 -1.85 6.99 31.95
C THR A 154 -1.00 7.80 32.94
N THR A 155 -0.52 8.97 32.53
CA THR A 155 0.07 9.94 33.44
C THR A 155 -1.07 10.64 34.17
N GLY A 156 -1.21 10.25 35.45
CA GLY A 156 -2.14 10.82 36.40
C GLY A 156 -1.92 12.32 36.56
N GLY A 157 -3.00 12.99 36.86
CA GLY A 157 -3.10 14.42 37.00
C GLY A 157 -2.23 15.01 38.08
N GLN A 158 -1.88 16.26 37.90
CA GLN A 158 -1.68 17.19 39.00
C GLN A 158 -2.30 18.54 38.68
N ARG A 159 -2.97 19.03 39.72
CA ARG A 159 -3.80 20.22 39.81
C ARG A 159 -2.97 21.51 39.86
N ALA A 160 -3.68 22.54 39.45
CA ALA A 160 -3.75 23.89 40.04
C ALA A 160 -2.58 24.87 39.87
N GLY A 161 -2.95 26.03 39.43
CA GLY A 161 -2.19 27.26 39.48
C GLY A 161 -2.93 28.36 38.73
N GLU A 162 -3.94 29.00 39.45
CA GLU A 162 -4.41 30.33 39.13
C GLU A 162 -3.22 31.29 39.02
N VAL A 163 -3.32 32.27 38.16
CA VAL A 163 -3.31 33.70 38.54
C VAL A 163 -3.41 34.60 37.30
N SER A 164 -4.44 35.45 37.40
CA SER A 164 -4.49 36.89 37.17
C SER A 164 -4.23 37.49 35.80
N GLU A 165 -5.31 38.09 35.37
CA GLU A 165 -5.44 39.33 34.59
C GLU A 165 -4.23 40.29 34.59
N THR A 166 -3.90 40.81 33.44
CA THR A 166 -3.68 42.23 33.31
C THR A 166 -4.04 42.70 31.90
N LEU A 167 -5.06 43.52 31.88
CA LEU A 167 -5.58 44.33 30.83
C LEU A 167 -4.54 45.41 30.46
N VAL A 168 -4.15 45.57 29.20
CA VAL A 168 -3.73 46.91 28.70
C VAL A 168 -4.21 47.08 27.26
N THR A 169 -5.12 48.01 27.19
CA THR A 169 -5.68 48.71 26.05
C THR A 169 -4.61 49.56 25.36
N ALA A 170 -4.53 49.58 24.06
CA ALA A 170 -4.26 50.81 23.27
C ALA A 170 -4.49 50.56 21.77
N GLN A 171 -5.52 51.18 21.25
CA GLN A 171 -5.65 51.68 19.88
C GLN A 171 -5.15 53.13 19.85
N PRO A 172 -5.17 53.85 18.69
CA PRO A 172 -5.01 53.55 17.28
C PRO A 172 -4.06 54.55 16.59
N GLY A 173 -3.92 54.45 15.29
CA GLY A 173 -3.61 55.67 14.53
C GLY A 173 -2.57 55.51 13.41
N GLY A 174 -3.01 55.79 12.16
CA GLY A 174 -2.17 56.16 11.07
C GLY A 174 -2.49 55.40 9.79
#